data_3145174e1a839d7c406f5145bce8703e
#
_entry.id   3145174e1a839d7c406f5145bce8703e
#
_cell.length_a   1.000
_cell.length_b   1.000
_cell.length_c   1.000
_cell.angle_alpha   90.00
_cell.angle_beta   90.00
_cell.angle_gamma   90.00
#
_symmetry.space_group_name_H-M   'P 1'
#
loop_
_entity.id
_entity.type
_entity.pdbx_description
1 polymer ?
#
loop_
_entity_poly.entity_id
_entity_poly.type
_entity_poly.pdbx_seq_one_letter_code
_entity_poly.pdbx_strand_id
1 'polypeptide(L)'
;MNEKDLVILEQYDLHVQSTRRGRGSFLCDTDRGLVQVTEFSGSQERLFFQNRVLFFLTERGIRCDLLLENTEGNLVTSDRYGNGYVVKKWFSGRECDTKSREDIVGAVHYLARLHNVLRLPEIQEFQMAAAQTDETDTAEEKKIRK
;
A
#
# COMPACT_ATOMS: atom_id res chain seq x y z
N MET A 1 16.01 7.16 0.71
CA MET A 1 15.47 7.16 -0.64
C MET A 1 15.98 8.37 -1.42
N ASN A 2 16.43 8.19 -2.64
CA ASN A 2 17.11 9.18 -3.45
C ASN A 2 16.37 9.36 -4.79
N GLU A 3 16.55 10.50 -5.49
CA GLU A 3 15.93 10.72 -6.81
C GLU A 3 16.26 9.63 -7.84
N LYS A 4 17.44 9.02 -7.72
CA LYS A 4 17.85 7.89 -8.55
C LYS A 4 16.95 6.65 -8.40
N ASP A 5 16.25 6.55 -7.29
CA ASP A 5 15.36 5.42 -7.02
C ASP A 5 14.06 5.52 -7.83
N LEU A 6 13.75 6.71 -8.36
CA LEU A 6 12.59 6.94 -9.21
C LEU A 6 12.66 6.23 -10.57
N VAL A 7 13.81 5.72 -10.95
CA VAL A 7 13.98 4.88 -12.15
C VAL A 7 13.06 3.65 -12.12
N ILE A 8 12.68 3.17 -10.93
CA ILE A 8 11.74 2.05 -10.81
C ILE A 8 10.37 2.36 -11.39
N LEU A 9 10.00 3.63 -11.51
CA LEU A 9 8.72 4.03 -12.10
C LEU A 9 8.61 3.71 -13.59
N GLU A 10 9.71 3.46 -14.28
CA GLU A 10 9.70 2.98 -15.66
C GLU A 10 9.04 1.59 -15.78
N GLN A 11 8.98 0.82 -14.69
CA GLN A 11 8.32 -0.47 -14.64
C GLN A 11 6.80 -0.37 -14.38
N TYR A 12 6.30 0.86 -14.26
CA TYR A 12 4.88 1.16 -14.15
C TYR A 12 4.42 1.88 -15.43
N ASP A 13 3.20 1.65 -15.83
CA ASP A 13 2.59 2.36 -16.96
C ASP A 13 2.13 3.76 -16.49
N LEU A 14 3.10 4.60 -16.14
CA LEU A 14 2.90 5.93 -15.60
C LEU A 14 3.78 6.94 -16.34
N HIS A 15 3.19 8.06 -16.72
CA HIS A 15 3.92 9.21 -17.22
C HIS A 15 4.10 10.24 -16.10
N VAL A 16 5.31 10.36 -15.58
CA VAL A 16 5.63 11.26 -14.47
C VAL A 16 5.81 12.69 -15.01
N GLN A 17 5.05 13.62 -14.46
CA GLN A 17 5.09 15.04 -14.84
C GLN A 17 5.98 15.84 -13.89
N SER A 18 5.89 15.59 -12.60
CA SER A 18 6.71 16.26 -11.57
C SER A 18 6.90 15.36 -10.35
N THR A 19 7.96 15.64 -9.60
CA THR A 19 8.28 14.92 -8.37
C THR A 19 8.59 15.90 -7.24
N ARG A 20 8.22 15.54 -6.03
CA ARG A 20 8.58 16.27 -4.81
C ARG A 20 8.89 15.29 -3.68
N ARG A 21 9.79 15.68 -2.81
CA ARG A 21 10.17 14.87 -1.66
C ARG A 21 9.09 14.96 -0.57
N GLY A 22 8.62 13.79 -0.10
CA GLY A 22 7.80 13.65 1.09
C GLY A 22 8.61 13.15 2.28
N ARG A 23 7.94 12.83 3.37
CA ARG A 23 8.56 12.25 4.55
C ARG A 23 8.88 10.76 4.28
N GLY A 24 10.15 10.45 4.02
CA GLY A 24 10.62 9.09 3.70
C GLY A 24 10.11 8.52 2.38
N SER A 25 9.66 9.40 1.47
CA SER A 25 9.03 9.00 0.22
C SER A 25 9.20 10.08 -0.85
N PHE A 26 8.82 9.73 -2.09
CA PHE A 26 8.60 10.71 -3.16
C PHE A 26 7.13 10.74 -3.55
N LEU A 27 6.61 11.95 -3.76
CA LEU A 27 5.29 12.19 -4.33
C LEU A 27 5.48 12.58 -5.79
N CYS A 28 4.77 11.90 -6.68
CA CYS A 28 4.89 12.11 -8.12
C CYS A 28 3.52 12.43 -8.70
N ASP A 29 3.44 13.55 -9.42
CA ASP A 29 2.30 13.84 -10.27
C ASP A 29 2.44 13.05 -11.57
N THR A 30 1.42 12.29 -11.92
CA THR A 30 1.42 11.44 -13.11
C THR A 30 0.15 11.65 -13.93
N ASP A 31 0.14 11.13 -15.15
CA ASP A 31 -1.05 11.09 -16.01
C ASP A 31 -2.22 10.29 -15.40
N ARG A 32 -1.94 9.45 -14.39
CA ARG A 32 -2.95 8.65 -13.65
C ARG A 32 -3.21 9.18 -12.25
N GLY A 33 -2.83 10.42 -11.97
CA GLY A 33 -2.99 11.08 -10.69
C GLY A 33 -1.73 11.09 -9.82
N LEU A 34 -1.88 11.48 -8.57
CA LEU A 34 -0.80 11.56 -7.61
C LEU A 34 -0.46 10.16 -7.09
N VAL A 35 0.82 9.81 -7.07
CA VAL A 35 1.33 8.57 -6.50
C VAL A 35 2.44 8.82 -5.50
N GLN A 36 2.60 7.91 -4.54
CA GLN A 36 3.69 7.91 -3.58
C GLN A 36 4.60 6.71 -3.84
N VAL A 37 5.90 6.97 -3.91
CA VAL A 37 6.94 5.93 -4.03
C VAL A 37 7.66 5.81 -2.70
N THR A 38 7.72 4.61 -2.15
CA THR A 38 8.33 4.33 -0.84
C THR A 38 9.18 3.07 -0.92
N GLU A 39 10.31 3.05 -0.22
CA GLU A 39 11.07 1.82 -0.02
C GLU A 39 10.23 0.81 0.77
N PHE A 40 10.39 -0.45 0.41
CA PHE A 40 9.70 -1.56 1.07
C PHE A 40 10.66 -2.70 1.37
N SER A 41 10.66 -3.11 2.62
CA SER A 41 11.33 -4.33 3.08
C SER A 41 10.34 -5.12 3.93
N GLY A 42 9.98 -6.31 3.51
CA GLY A 42 9.03 -7.12 4.25
C GLY A 42 8.45 -8.26 3.41
N SER A 43 7.46 -8.93 3.95
CA SER A 43 6.79 -10.05 3.31
C SER A 43 5.85 -9.57 2.19
N GLN A 44 6.03 -10.13 0.99
CA GLN A 44 5.13 -9.87 -0.13
C GLN A 44 3.72 -10.41 0.13
N GLU A 45 3.60 -11.50 0.86
CA GLU A 45 2.31 -12.12 1.24
C GLU A 45 1.50 -11.19 2.13
N ARG A 46 2.15 -10.57 3.11
CA ARG A 46 1.51 -9.56 3.97
C ARG A 46 1.08 -8.33 3.19
N LEU A 47 1.91 -7.90 2.25
CA LEU A 47 1.60 -6.78 1.38
C LEU A 47 0.40 -7.09 0.48
N PHE A 48 0.35 -8.29 -0.07
CA PHE A 48 -0.75 -8.77 -0.89
C PHE A 48 -2.06 -8.83 -0.08
N PHE A 49 -2.01 -9.37 1.13
CA PHE A 49 -3.13 -9.38 2.06
C PHE A 49 -3.61 -7.96 2.37
N GLN A 50 -2.68 -7.07 2.73
CA GLN A 50 -2.99 -5.66 3.00
C GLN A 50 -3.68 -5.00 1.81
N ASN A 51 -3.18 -5.22 0.60
CA ASN A 51 -3.77 -4.64 -0.60
C ASN A 51 -5.20 -5.16 -0.87
N ARG A 52 -5.47 -6.43 -0.58
CA ARG A 52 -6.83 -6.99 -0.68
C ARG A 52 -7.78 -6.33 0.31
N VAL A 53 -7.34 -6.10 1.55
CA VAL A 53 -8.14 -5.39 2.56
C VAL A 53 -8.41 -3.94 2.12
N LEU A 54 -7.39 -3.24 1.63
CA LEU A 54 -7.53 -1.86 1.14
C LEU A 54 -8.51 -1.78 -0.04
N PHE A 55 -8.45 -2.73 -0.95
CA PHE A 55 -9.37 -2.81 -2.07
C PHE A 55 -10.81 -3.03 -1.61
N PHE A 56 -11.01 -3.96 -0.68
CA PHE A 56 -12.31 -4.22 -0.06
C PHE A 56 -12.89 -2.98 0.63
N LEU A 57 -12.06 -2.23 1.36
CA LEU A 57 -12.45 -0.97 1.99
C LEU A 57 -12.87 0.06 0.95
N THR A 58 -12.13 0.16 -0.14
CA THR A 58 -12.42 1.09 -1.24
C THR A 58 -13.76 0.79 -1.91
N GLU A 59 -14.08 -0.47 -2.13
CA GLU A 59 -15.39 -0.90 -2.66
C GLU A 59 -16.56 -0.52 -1.74
N ARG A 60 -16.30 -0.36 -0.46
CA ARG A 60 -17.28 0.05 0.55
C ARG A 60 -17.28 1.55 0.84
N GLY A 61 -16.65 2.34 -0.02
CA GLY A 61 -16.64 3.79 0.05
C GLY A 61 -15.65 4.39 1.04
N ILE A 62 -14.72 3.58 1.58
CA ILE A 62 -13.62 4.07 2.40
C ILE A 62 -12.42 4.36 1.50
N ARG A 63 -11.99 5.60 1.50
CA ARG A 63 -10.86 6.03 0.66
C ARG A 63 -9.54 5.55 1.27
N CYS A 64 -8.77 4.80 0.49
CA CYS A 64 -7.51 4.21 0.89
C CYS A 64 -6.40 4.46 -0.13
N ASP A 65 -5.17 4.37 0.32
CA ASP A 65 -3.94 4.44 -0.48
C ASP A 65 -3.64 3.08 -1.11
N LEU A 66 -4.35 2.74 -2.18
CA LEU A 66 -4.17 1.47 -2.90
C LEU A 66 -2.76 1.34 -3.49
N LEU A 67 -2.20 0.15 -3.38
CA LEU A 67 -0.96 -0.21 -4.06
C LEU A 67 -1.20 -0.39 -5.57
N LEU A 68 -0.25 0.07 -6.37
CA LEU A 68 -0.24 -0.13 -7.81
C LEU A 68 0.60 -1.35 -8.15
N GLU A 69 0.13 -2.13 -9.13
CA GLU A 69 0.90 -3.19 -9.74
C GLU A 69 1.81 -2.62 -10.83
N ASN A 70 3.01 -3.18 -10.95
CA ASN A 70 3.89 -2.88 -12.08
C ASN A 70 3.42 -3.60 -13.35
N THR A 71 4.10 -3.39 -14.47
CA THR A 71 3.75 -4.01 -15.76
C THR A 71 3.81 -5.53 -15.76
N GLU A 72 4.50 -6.14 -14.81
CA GLU A 72 4.57 -7.59 -14.59
C GLU A 72 3.49 -8.11 -13.62
N GLY A 73 2.66 -7.23 -13.09
CA GLY A 73 1.60 -7.59 -12.14
C GLY A 73 2.06 -7.75 -10.70
N ASN A 74 3.25 -7.27 -10.35
CA ASN A 74 3.79 -7.34 -9.00
C ASN A 74 3.55 -6.04 -8.23
N LEU A 75 3.35 -6.15 -6.90
CA LEU A 75 3.19 -5.00 -6.01
C LEU A 75 4.54 -4.41 -5.60
N VAL A 76 5.58 -5.22 -5.52
CA VAL A 76 6.95 -4.80 -5.19
C VAL A 76 7.78 -4.76 -6.47
N THR A 77 8.48 -3.66 -6.65
CA THR A 77 9.44 -3.48 -7.76
C THR A 77 10.83 -3.35 -7.16
N SER A 78 11.79 -4.10 -7.69
CA SER A 78 13.17 -4.04 -7.25
C SER A 78 14.02 -3.22 -8.21
N ASP A 79 14.95 -2.44 -7.65
CA ASP A 79 15.98 -1.80 -8.44
C ASP A 79 17.10 -2.77 -8.82
N ARG A 80 18.11 -2.29 -9.55
CA ARG A 80 19.26 -3.10 -9.95
C ARG A 80 20.15 -3.55 -8.78
N TYR A 81 19.98 -2.95 -7.60
CA TYR A 81 20.73 -3.29 -6.38
C TYR A 81 19.96 -4.25 -5.45
N GLY A 82 18.74 -4.64 -5.83
CA GLY A 82 17.90 -5.50 -5.03
C GLY A 82 17.06 -4.79 -3.95
N ASN A 83 17.04 -3.46 -3.94
CA ASN A 83 16.16 -2.71 -3.04
C ASN A 83 14.71 -2.76 -3.55
N GLY A 84 13.78 -3.03 -2.66
CA GLY A 84 12.37 -3.08 -2.98
C GLY A 84 11.67 -1.74 -2.81
N TYR A 85 10.70 -1.49 -3.68
CA TYR A 85 9.86 -0.30 -3.66
C TYR A 85 8.41 -0.67 -3.89
N VAL A 86 7.50 0.11 -3.31
CA VAL A 86 6.06 0.07 -3.59
C VAL A 86 5.60 1.43 -4.06
N VAL A 87 4.62 1.44 -4.95
CA VAL A 87 3.96 2.64 -5.45
C VAL A 87 2.50 2.60 -5.03
N LYS A 88 2.04 3.65 -4.39
CA LYS A 88 0.68 3.78 -3.88
C LYS A 88 -0.05 4.92 -4.58
N LYS A 89 -1.33 4.75 -4.81
CA LYS A 89 -2.19 5.89 -5.10
C LYS A 89 -2.18 6.84 -3.92
N TRP A 90 -2.03 8.11 -4.20
CA TRP A 90 -2.02 9.15 -3.18
C TRP A 90 -3.11 10.18 -3.49
N PHE A 91 -3.43 11.00 -2.53
CA PHE A 91 -4.41 12.05 -2.69
C PHE A 91 -3.92 13.33 -2.05
N SER A 92 -4.34 14.44 -2.62
CA SER A 92 -4.11 15.76 -2.05
C SER A 92 -5.06 16.00 -0.89
N GLY A 93 -4.55 16.60 0.18
CA GLY A 93 -5.35 16.90 1.36
C GLY A 93 -4.49 17.55 2.44
N ARG A 94 -5.11 17.87 3.54
CA ARG A 94 -4.43 18.38 4.74
C ARG A 94 -4.55 17.39 5.89
N GLU A 95 -3.63 17.48 6.82
CA GLU A 95 -3.71 16.71 8.06
C GLU A 95 -4.88 17.21 8.94
N CYS A 96 -5.42 16.32 9.76
CA CYS A 96 -6.43 16.65 10.74
C CYS A 96 -5.88 17.71 11.73
N ASP A 97 -6.60 18.81 11.88
CA ASP A 97 -6.28 19.82 12.90
C ASP A 97 -6.86 19.37 14.24
N THR A 98 -5.98 18.97 15.15
CA THR A 98 -6.36 18.49 16.49
C THR A 98 -6.96 19.58 17.39
N LYS A 99 -6.91 20.84 16.97
CA LYS A 99 -7.56 21.97 17.62
C LYS A 99 -8.94 22.28 17.05
N SER A 100 -9.27 21.71 15.91
CA SER A 100 -10.57 21.87 15.27
C SER A 100 -11.53 20.78 15.73
N ARG A 101 -12.62 21.18 16.40
CA ARG A 101 -13.68 20.26 16.81
C ARG A 101 -14.30 19.53 15.62
N GLU A 102 -14.51 20.23 14.53
CA GLU A 102 -15.08 19.68 13.30
C GLU A 102 -14.19 18.59 12.70
N ASP A 103 -12.88 18.80 12.65
CA ASP A 103 -11.91 17.84 12.18
C ASP A 103 -11.87 16.58 13.08
N ILE A 104 -11.89 16.77 14.40
CA ILE A 104 -11.90 15.66 15.36
C ILE A 104 -13.17 14.82 15.21
N VAL A 105 -14.33 15.44 15.13
CA VAL A 105 -15.61 14.74 14.93
C VAL A 105 -15.61 13.98 13.60
N GLY A 106 -15.15 14.60 12.53
CA GLY A 106 -14.99 13.95 11.23
C GLY A 106 -14.08 12.73 11.28
N ALA A 107 -12.94 12.84 11.94
CA ALA A 107 -11.98 11.74 12.11
C ALA A 107 -12.59 10.57 12.90
N VAL A 108 -13.30 10.86 13.98
CA VAL A 108 -13.98 9.83 14.80
C VAL A 108 -15.06 9.11 14.02
N HIS A 109 -15.88 9.83 13.25
CA HIS A 109 -16.90 9.24 12.40
C HIS A 109 -16.28 8.32 11.33
N TYR A 110 -15.18 8.78 10.71
CA TYR A 110 -14.47 7.98 9.70
C TYR A 110 -13.87 6.71 10.28
N LEU A 111 -13.26 6.83 11.47
CA LEU A 111 -12.71 5.69 12.20
C LEU A 111 -13.81 4.68 12.58
N ALA A 112 -14.98 5.13 13.00
CA ALA A 112 -16.10 4.26 13.31
C ALA A 112 -16.60 3.49 12.07
N ARG A 113 -16.69 4.15 10.91
CA ARG A 113 -17.01 3.50 9.64
C ARG A 113 -15.97 2.45 9.25
N LEU A 114 -14.69 2.77 9.39
CA LEU A 114 -13.59 1.86 9.14
C LEU A 114 -13.68 0.61 10.03
N HIS A 115 -13.89 0.78 11.32
CA HIS A 115 -14.05 -0.32 12.27
C HIS A 115 -15.22 -1.22 11.92
N ASN A 116 -16.35 -0.66 11.50
CA ASN A 116 -17.53 -1.43 11.11
C ASN A 116 -17.24 -2.30 9.88
N VAL A 117 -16.53 -1.78 8.89
CA VAL A 117 -16.15 -2.56 7.70
C VAL A 117 -15.13 -3.65 8.04
N LEU A 118 -14.14 -3.34 8.89
CA LEU A 118 -13.12 -4.30 9.31
C LEU A 118 -13.66 -5.46 10.15
N ARG A 119 -14.86 -5.34 10.72
CA ARG A 119 -15.55 -6.41 11.47
C ARG A 119 -16.33 -7.36 10.57
N LEU A 120 -16.44 -7.08 9.28
CA LEU A 120 -17.19 -7.94 8.37
C LEU A 120 -16.53 -9.31 8.21
N PRO A 121 -17.32 -10.40 8.03
CA PRO A 121 -16.78 -11.76 7.92
C PRO A 121 -15.76 -11.94 6.80
N GLU A 122 -15.88 -11.23 5.70
CA GLU A 122 -14.98 -11.28 4.55
C GLU A 122 -13.54 -10.92 4.92
N ILE A 123 -13.35 -10.01 5.88
CA ILE A 123 -12.01 -9.66 6.39
C ILE A 123 -11.39 -10.83 7.14
N GLN A 124 -12.16 -11.58 7.91
CA GLN A 124 -11.68 -12.78 8.60
C GLN A 124 -11.25 -13.85 7.62
N GLU A 125 -11.97 -14.03 6.51
CA GLU A 125 -11.59 -14.96 5.45
C GLU A 125 -10.22 -14.61 4.83
N PHE A 126 -9.94 -13.33 4.62
CA PHE A 126 -8.64 -12.87 4.14
C PHE A 126 -7.51 -13.17 5.15
N GLN A 127 -7.78 -13.01 6.45
CA GLN A 127 -6.81 -13.33 7.51
C GLN A 127 -6.49 -14.82 7.56
N MET A 128 -7.50 -15.67 7.45
CA MET A 128 -7.34 -17.12 7.44
C MET A 128 -6.53 -17.59 6.22
N ALA A 129 -6.78 -17.03 5.05
CA ALA A 129 -6.04 -17.35 3.83
C ALA A 129 -4.56 -16.95 3.95
N ALA A 130 -4.26 -15.78 4.52
CA ALA A 130 -2.89 -15.32 4.76
C ALA A 130 -2.14 -16.21 5.78
N ALA A 131 -2.81 -16.64 6.85
CA ALA A 131 -2.23 -17.54 7.85
C ALA A 131 -1.88 -18.91 7.27
N GLN A 132 -2.73 -19.45 6.40
CA GLN A 132 -2.46 -20.73 5.71
C GLN A 132 -1.24 -20.63 4.77
N THR A 133 -1.05 -19.52 4.10
CA THR A 133 0.11 -19.27 3.24
C THR A 133 1.39 -19.24 4.06
N ASP A 134 1.41 -18.51 5.18
CA ASP A 134 2.57 -18.44 6.08
C ASP A 134 2.97 -19.82 6.65
N GLU A 135 1.99 -20.67 6.98
CA GLU A 135 2.26 -22.03 7.46
C GLU A 135 2.86 -22.93 6.38
N THR A 136 2.40 -22.79 5.14
CA THR A 136 2.90 -23.57 4.00
C THR A 136 4.34 -23.20 3.67
N ASP A 137 4.66 -21.92 3.63
CA ASP A 137 6.00 -21.42 3.35
C ASP A 137 6.99 -21.86 4.45
N THR A 138 6.58 -21.81 5.71
CA THR A 138 7.40 -22.26 6.84
C THR A 138 7.67 -23.76 6.79
N ALA A 139 6.72 -24.56 6.32
CA ALA A 139 6.87 -26.00 6.15
C ALA A 139 7.81 -26.36 4.99
N GLU A 140 7.78 -25.63 3.90
CA GLU A 140 8.69 -25.79 2.77
C GLU A 140 10.11 -25.39 3.10
N GLU A 141 10.33 -24.28 3.80
CA GLU A 141 11.64 -23.85 4.27
C GLU A 141 12.28 -24.90 5.21
N LYS A 142 11.49 -25.52 6.09
CA LYS A 142 11.97 -26.60 6.97
C LYS A 142 12.35 -27.88 6.21
N LYS A 143 11.70 -28.16 5.08
CA LYS A 143 12.06 -29.29 4.22
C LYS A 143 13.37 -29.06 3.46
N ILE A 144 13.66 -27.84 3.06
CA ILE A 144 14.88 -27.47 2.33
C ILE A 144 16.11 -27.48 3.26
N ARG A 145 15.94 -27.20 4.57
CA ARG A 145 17.03 -27.16 5.57
C ARG A 145 17.45 -28.54 6.12
N LYS A 146 16.75 -29.59 5.75
CA LYS A 146 17.13 -30.99 6.08
C LYS A 146 17.86 -31.64 4.92
#